data_b3e87aacaba9010db3bd1fd5dc614d06
#
_entry.id   b3e87aacaba9010db3bd1fd5dc614d06
#
_cell.length_a   1.000
_cell.length_b   1.000
_cell.length_c   1.000
_cell.angle_alpha   90.00
_cell.angle_beta   90.00
_cell.angle_gamma   90.00
#
_symmetry.space_group_name_H-M   'P 1'
#
loop_
_entity.id
_entity.type
_entity.pdbx_description
1 polymer ?
#
loop_
_entity_poly.entity_id
_entity_poly.type
_entity_poly.pdbx_seq_one_letter_code
_entity_poly.pdbx_strand_id
1 'polypeptide(L)'
;VLDIRAIAEIAHRHGALAAVDNTFMTPAFQQPLELGADIVMHSMTKYLNGHSDVVMGALMFDDQPLTRLANGQGSSLYERLKFLQNAIGAVPGPMDCFLVLRGLKTLDVRMMRHEANARWIAEFLESHPKIERVLYPGLISHPQHDLALSQTSGHGGMLTFTIKGGLPETTRFLEAVKIFTLAESLGGVESLIEHPAIMTHASIPLAEREKLGIGDNLVRMSVGIEDCDDLVADIEASLAEI
;
A
#
# COMPACT_ATOMS: atom_id res chain seq x y z
N VAL A 1 5.45 -3.00 -8.84
CA VAL A 1 6.01 -4.11 -8.04
C VAL A 1 7.52 -4.07 -8.12
N LEU A 2 8.23 -4.34 -7.02
CA LEU A 2 9.70 -4.39 -6.98
C LEU A 2 10.16 -5.83 -6.74
N ASP A 3 11.23 -6.25 -7.40
CA ASP A 3 11.87 -7.54 -7.14
C ASP A 3 12.70 -7.45 -5.86
N ILE A 4 12.12 -7.92 -4.75
CA ILE A 4 12.73 -7.82 -3.42
C ILE A 4 14.02 -8.64 -3.35
N ARG A 5 14.06 -9.86 -3.92
CA ARG A 5 15.27 -10.70 -3.91
C ARG A 5 16.43 -10.03 -4.64
N ALA A 6 16.19 -9.55 -5.85
CA ALA A 6 17.23 -8.89 -6.64
C ALA A 6 17.74 -7.62 -5.94
N ILE A 7 16.87 -6.82 -5.33
CA ILE A 7 17.25 -5.61 -4.60
C ILE A 7 18.05 -5.98 -3.33
N ALA A 8 17.62 -6.97 -2.56
CA ALA A 8 18.35 -7.43 -1.38
C ALA A 8 19.75 -7.96 -1.74
N GLU A 9 19.87 -8.76 -2.80
CA GLU A 9 21.16 -9.24 -3.31
C GLU A 9 22.10 -8.09 -3.72
N ILE A 10 21.58 -7.05 -4.38
CA ILE A 10 22.34 -5.87 -4.73
C ILE A 10 22.81 -5.14 -3.48
N ALA A 11 21.92 -4.90 -2.51
CA ALA A 11 22.27 -4.24 -1.25
C ALA A 11 23.38 -5.00 -0.52
N HIS A 12 23.23 -6.31 -0.39
CA HIS A 12 24.20 -7.17 0.31
C HIS A 12 25.57 -7.20 -0.35
N ARG A 13 25.62 -7.23 -1.70
CA ARG A 13 26.92 -7.13 -2.42
C ARG A 13 27.66 -5.83 -2.14
N HIS A 14 26.95 -4.76 -1.81
CA HIS A 14 27.51 -3.46 -1.45
C HIS A 14 27.63 -3.21 0.06
N GLY A 15 27.40 -4.24 0.89
CA GLY A 15 27.50 -4.14 2.34
C GLY A 15 26.36 -3.32 2.98
N ALA A 16 25.27 -3.08 2.26
CA ALA A 16 24.10 -2.37 2.75
C ALA A 16 23.02 -3.33 3.24
N LEU A 17 22.14 -2.85 4.15
CA LEU A 17 20.92 -3.55 4.55
C LEU A 17 19.79 -3.23 3.56
N ALA A 18 18.96 -4.22 3.30
CA ALA A 18 17.72 -4.06 2.54
C ALA A 18 16.53 -3.88 3.50
N ALA A 19 15.89 -2.72 3.47
CA ALA A 19 14.67 -2.46 4.23
C ALA A 19 13.47 -2.39 3.27
N VAL A 20 12.39 -3.08 3.60
CA VAL A 20 11.17 -3.14 2.79
C VAL A 20 9.99 -2.60 3.57
N ASP A 21 9.31 -1.60 3.02
CA ASP A 21 7.98 -1.21 3.48
C ASP A 21 6.95 -2.18 2.91
N ASN A 22 6.40 -3.04 3.77
CA ASN A 22 5.41 -4.06 3.39
C ASN A 22 3.99 -3.70 3.81
N THR A 23 3.72 -2.41 4.02
CA THR A 23 2.42 -1.92 4.51
C THR A 23 1.25 -2.40 3.65
N PHE A 24 1.37 -2.38 2.32
CA PHE A 24 0.27 -2.72 1.41
C PHE A 24 -0.06 -4.21 1.39
N MET A 25 0.96 -5.05 1.43
CA MET A 25 0.78 -6.50 1.30
C MET A 25 0.53 -7.17 2.64
N THR A 26 0.98 -6.57 3.74
CA THR A 26 0.93 -7.16 5.08
C THR A 26 1.67 -8.52 5.16
N PRO A 27 1.89 -9.09 6.33
CA PRO A 27 2.45 -10.44 6.41
C PRO A 27 1.48 -11.54 5.92
N ALA A 28 0.20 -11.20 5.69
CA ALA A 28 -0.76 -12.15 5.13
C ALA A 28 -0.44 -12.52 3.68
N PHE A 29 0.05 -11.56 2.87
CA PHE A 29 0.29 -11.78 1.44
C PHE A 29 1.77 -11.71 1.03
N GLN A 30 2.65 -11.12 1.82
CA GLN A 30 4.07 -11.03 1.50
C GLN A 30 4.94 -11.11 2.75
N GLN A 31 6.04 -11.88 2.67
CA GLN A 31 7.00 -12.08 3.75
C GLN A 31 8.41 -11.70 3.29
N PRO A 32 8.76 -10.39 3.31
CA PRO A 32 10.02 -9.90 2.72
C PRO A 32 11.28 -10.46 3.38
N LEU A 33 11.26 -10.85 4.67
CA LEU A 33 12.41 -11.50 5.32
C LEU A 33 12.77 -12.81 4.61
N GLU A 34 11.79 -13.60 4.20
CA GLU A 34 12.02 -14.83 3.43
C GLU A 34 12.53 -14.57 2.00
N LEU A 35 12.35 -13.34 1.52
CA LEU A 35 12.84 -12.87 0.23
C LEU A 35 14.23 -12.21 0.32
N GLY A 36 14.83 -12.18 1.50
CA GLY A 36 16.17 -11.66 1.73
C GLY A 36 16.25 -10.24 2.26
N ALA A 37 15.12 -9.59 2.59
CA ALA A 37 15.16 -8.32 3.30
C ALA A 37 15.74 -8.48 4.71
N ASP A 38 16.46 -7.48 5.20
CA ASP A 38 17.00 -7.46 6.56
C ASP A 38 16.01 -6.85 7.55
N ILE A 39 15.21 -5.89 7.09
CA ILE A 39 14.22 -5.17 7.90
C ILE A 39 12.93 -5.07 7.10
N VAL A 40 11.83 -5.37 7.76
CA VAL A 40 10.48 -5.12 7.24
C VAL A 40 9.80 -4.06 8.09
N MET A 41 9.32 -3.01 7.44
CA MET A 41 8.54 -1.95 8.07
C MET A 41 7.06 -2.11 7.73
N HIS A 42 6.21 -1.82 8.67
CA HIS A 42 4.78 -1.63 8.44
C HIS A 42 4.30 -0.34 9.08
N SER A 43 3.56 0.46 8.32
CA SER A 43 2.63 1.41 8.92
C SER A 43 1.45 0.63 9.47
N MET A 44 1.44 0.43 10.79
CA MET A 44 0.33 -0.26 11.46
C MET A 44 -0.95 0.57 11.45
N THR A 45 -0.86 1.87 11.15
CA THR A 45 -1.96 2.79 10.86
C THR A 45 -2.90 2.24 9.77
N LYS A 46 -2.37 1.43 8.84
CA LYS A 46 -3.05 0.92 7.65
C LYS A 46 -3.69 -0.45 7.92
N TYR A 47 -3.53 -1.40 7.03
CA TYR A 47 -4.15 -2.73 7.09
C TYR A 47 -3.95 -3.49 8.41
N LEU A 48 -2.78 -3.38 9.07
CA LEU A 48 -2.53 -4.13 10.30
C LEU A 48 -3.53 -3.77 11.39
N ASN A 49 -3.77 -2.48 11.63
CA ASN A 49 -4.85 -2.03 12.50
C ASN A 49 -6.21 -2.11 11.79
N GLY A 50 -6.33 -1.54 10.59
CA GLY A 50 -7.47 -1.65 9.70
C GLY A 50 -8.73 -0.86 10.09
N HIS A 51 -8.66 0.01 11.12
CA HIS A 51 -9.83 0.68 11.67
C HIS A 51 -9.70 2.20 11.75
N SER A 52 -8.66 2.79 11.13
CA SER A 52 -8.45 4.24 11.00
C SER A 52 -8.43 5.02 12.32
N ASP A 53 -8.06 4.36 13.43
CA ASP A 53 -8.12 4.92 14.79
C ASP A 53 -6.77 4.95 15.53
N VAL A 54 -5.66 4.54 14.85
CA VAL A 54 -4.30 4.48 15.41
C VAL A 54 -3.27 5.01 14.40
N VAL A 55 -2.28 5.75 14.88
CA VAL A 55 -1.05 6.08 14.14
C VAL A 55 0.12 5.36 14.80
N MET A 56 0.65 4.33 14.14
CA MET A 56 1.68 3.47 14.71
C MET A 56 2.52 2.81 13.62
N GLY A 57 3.76 2.47 13.94
CA GLY A 57 4.67 1.71 13.06
C GLY A 57 5.27 0.51 13.77
N ALA A 58 5.73 -0.46 13.00
CA ALA A 58 6.49 -1.59 13.50
C ALA A 58 7.66 -1.93 12.56
N LEU A 59 8.76 -2.38 13.15
CA LEU A 59 9.89 -2.96 12.44
C LEU A 59 10.03 -4.41 12.84
N MET A 60 10.13 -5.30 11.87
CA MET A 60 10.42 -6.72 12.04
C MET A 60 11.74 -7.04 11.36
N PHE A 61 12.57 -7.82 12.03
CA PHE A 61 13.90 -8.20 11.53
C PHE A 61 14.42 -9.40 12.30
N ASP A 62 15.32 -10.16 11.68
CA ASP A 62 16.11 -11.14 12.38
C ASP A 62 17.29 -10.44 13.05
N ASP A 63 17.53 -10.72 14.34
CA ASP A 63 18.66 -10.09 15.04
C ASP A 63 19.98 -10.61 14.50
N GLN A 64 20.75 -9.70 13.94
CA GLN A 64 22.04 -10.01 13.31
C GLN A 64 23.10 -9.00 13.74
N PRO A 65 24.37 -9.42 13.77
CA PRO A 65 25.46 -8.49 14.03
C PRO A 65 25.54 -7.40 12.97
N LEU A 66 25.67 -6.15 13.39
CA LEU A 66 25.90 -5.00 12.49
C LEU A 66 27.31 -4.94 11.91
N THR A 67 27.92 -6.09 11.65
CA THR A 67 29.29 -6.18 11.06
C THR A 67 29.36 -5.57 9.65
N ARG A 68 28.23 -5.38 8.99
CA ARG A 68 28.14 -4.77 7.67
C ARG A 68 28.18 -3.24 7.70
N LEU A 69 27.87 -2.61 8.83
CA LEU A 69 27.96 -1.16 8.96
C LEU A 69 29.37 -0.78 9.39
N ALA A 70 30.07 0.00 8.58
CA ALA A 70 31.51 0.31 8.63
C ALA A 70 32.05 0.91 9.96
N ASN A 71 31.25 1.09 10.98
CA ASN A 71 31.62 1.57 12.31
C ASN A 71 31.21 0.61 13.43
N GLY A 72 31.05 -0.67 13.12
CA GLY A 72 30.57 -1.73 14.01
C GLY A 72 31.40 -1.89 15.28
N GLN A 73 31.11 -1.14 16.31
CA GLN A 73 31.44 -1.50 17.68
C GLN A 73 30.42 -2.53 18.15
N GLY A 74 30.52 -3.78 17.69
CA GLY A 74 29.96 -4.97 18.31
C GLY A 74 28.47 -5.01 18.68
N SER A 75 27.64 -4.04 18.29
CA SER A 75 26.22 -4.02 18.61
C SER A 75 25.40 -4.80 17.56
N SER A 76 24.34 -5.48 18.01
CA SER A 76 23.37 -6.09 17.10
C SER A 76 22.42 -5.05 16.50
N LEU A 77 21.73 -5.44 15.40
CA LEU A 77 20.66 -4.61 14.82
C LEU A 77 19.59 -4.29 15.86
N TYR A 78 19.21 -5.29 16.68
CA TYR A 78 18.23 -5.10 17.77
C TYR A 78 18.66 -4.03 18.76
N GLU A 79 19.90 -4.12 19.29
CA GLU A 79 20.41 -3.16 20.26
C GLU A 79 20.41 -1.73 19.69
N ARG A 80 20.80 -1.57 18.43
CA ARG A 80 20.81 -0.27 17.78
C ARG A 80 19.41 0.31 17.59
N LEU A 81 18.47 -0.48 17.08
CA LEU A 81 17.08 -0.02 16.88
C LEU A 81 16.39 0.28 18.20
N LYS A 82 16.59 -0.59 19.22
CA LYS A 82 16.05 -0.35 20.57
C LYS A 82 16.60 0.93 21.20
N PHE A 83 17.90 1.16 21.05
CA PHE A 83 18.51 2.42 21.51
C PHE A 83 17.87 3.63 20.81
N LEU A 84 17.72 3.60 19.49
CA LEU A 84 17.12 4.69 18.72
C LEU A 84 15.66 4.90 19.10
N GLN A 85 14.87 3.85 19.24
CA GLN A 85 13.47 3.94 19.69
C GLN A 85 13.37 4.67 21.05
N ASN A 86 14.19 4.25 22.01
CA ASN A 86 14.20 4.88 23.33
C ASN A 86 14.70 6.34 23.29
N ALA A 87 15.77 6.62 22.56
CA ALA A 87 16.38 7.96 22.49
C ALA A 87 15.47 8.98 21.79
N ILE A 88 14.72 8.55 20.79
CA ILE A 88 13.77 9.41 20.04
C ILE A 88 12.43 9.52 20.79
N GLY A 89 12.10 8.54 21.66
CA GLY A 89 10.82 8.47 22.33
C GLY A 89 9.69 7.93 21.46
N ALA A 90 10.00 7.16 20.41
CA ALA A 90 9.02 6.55 19.49
C ALA A 90 8.34 5.34 20.15
N VAL A 91 7.57 5.58 21.20
CA VAL A 91 6.89 4.57 22.00
C VAL A 91 5.38 4.77 21.91
N PRO A 92 4.62 3.76 21.41
CA PRO A 92 3.17 3.87 21.29
C PRO A 92 2.49 3.84 22.66
N GLY A 93 1.30 4.44 22.75
CA GLY A 93 0.45 4.40 23.94
C GLY A 93 -0.12 2.99 24.18
N PRO A 94 -0.43 2.62 25.44
CA PRO A 94 -1.02 1.33 25.74
C PRO A 94 -2.36 1.09 25.04
N MET A 95 -3.18 2.12 24.86
CA MET A 95 -4.46 2.02 24.15
C MET A 95 -4.25 1.73 22.67
N ASP A 96 -3.28 2.41 22.03
CA ASP A 96 -2.92 2.17 20.64
C ASP A 96 -2.44 0.72 20.45
N CYS A 97 -1.62 0.23 21.36
CA CYS A 97 -1.18 -1.19 21.35
C CYS A 97 -2.37 -2.15 21.47
N PHE A 98 -3.33 -1.84 22.35
CA PHE A 98 -4.54 -2.67 22.52
C PHE A 98 -5.39 -2.70 21.25
N LEU A 99 -5.63 -1.55 20.62
CA LEU A 99 -6.40 -1.44 19.38
C LEU A 99 -5.74 -2.20 18.24
N VAL A 100 -4.44 -2.03 18.05
CA VAL A 100 -3.69 -2.77 17.02
C VAL A 100 -3.72 -4.27 17.26
N LEU A 101 -3.48 -4.73 18.49
CA LEU A 101 -3.56 -6.16 18.85
C LEU A 101 -4.96 -6.73 18.60
N ARG A 102 -6.00 -5.92 18.78
CA ARG A 102 -7.37 -6.29 18.45
C ARG A 102 -7.59 -6.37 16.94
N GLY A 103 -7.14 -5.35 16.19
CA GLY A 103 -7.24 -5.30 14.72
C GLY A 103 -6.53 -6.46 14.03
N LEU A 104 -5.35 -6.85 14.52
CA LEU A 104 -4.57 -7.97 13.99
C LEU A 104 -5.32 -9.31 14.00
N LYS A 105 -6.24 -9.52 14.94
CA LYS A 105 -7.00 -10.77 15.03
C LYS A 105 -7.92 -11.04 13.83
N THR A 106 -8.22 -10.01 13.04
CA THR A 106 -9.05 -10.11 11.84
C THR A 106 -8.29 -9.79 10.56
N LEU A 107 -6.96 -9.66 10.63
CA LEU A 107 -6.14 -9.26 9.48
C LEU A 107 -6.38 -10.16 8.27
N ASP A 108 -6.28 -11.47 8.46
CA ASP A 108 -6.39 -12.44 7.37
C ASP A 108 -7.74 -12.34 6.65
N VAL A 109 -8.85 -12.41 7.39
CA VAL A 109 -10.20 -12.32 6.79
C VAL A 109 -10.45 -10.97 6.13
N ARG A 110 -9.89 -9.87 6.67
CA ARG A 110 -9.98 -8.55 6.04
C ARG A 110 -9.18 -8.48 4.74
N MET A 111 -7.94 -8.97 4.75
CA MET A 111 -7.10 -8.97 3.55
C MET A 111 -7.71 -9.79 2.42
N MET A 112 -8.28 -10.95 2.72
CA MET A 112 -9.01 -11.76 1.73
C MET A 112 -10.20 -11.00 1.13
N ARG A 113 -10.96 -10.25 1.95
CA ARG A 113 -12.11 -9.48 1.46
C ARG A 113 -11.67 -8.24 0.68
N HIS A 114 -10.66 -7.51 1.15
CA HIS A 114 -10.05 -6.39 0.41
C HIS A 114 -9.60 -6.83 -0.99
N GLU A 115 -8.90 -7.95 -1.08
CA GLU A 115 -8.42 -8.47 -2.37
C GLU A 115 -9.56 -8.89 -3.29
N ALA A 116 -10.55 -9.63 -2.76
CA ALA A 116 -11.71 -10.07 -3.55
C ALA A 116 -12.45 -8.86 -4.16
N ASN A 117 -12.73 -7.84 -3.36
CA ASN A 117 -13.38 -6.62 -3.82
C ASN A 117 -12.50 -5.85 -4.83
N ALA A 118 -11.19 -5.69 -4.53
CA ALA A 118 -10.28 -4.96 -5.41
C ALA A 118 -10.12 -5.65 -6.77
N ARG A 119 -10.05 -6.97 -6.81
CA ARG A 119 -9.97 -7.75 -8.05
C ARG A 119 -11.22 -7.54 -8.90
N TRP A 120 -12.40 -7.68 -8.30
CA TRP A 120 -13.67 -7.49 -9.00
C TRP A 120 -13.79 -6.08 -9.60
N ILE A 121 -13.47 -5.06 -8.79
CA ILE A 121 -13.47 -3.66 -9.25
C ILE A 121 -12.43 -3.43 -10.35
N ALA A 122 -11.24 -4.02 -10.24
CA ALA A 122 -10.20 -3.90 -11.26
C ALA A 122 -10.62 -4.51 -12.60
N GLU A 123 -11.25 -5.69 -12.59
CA GLU A 123 -11.78 -6.36 -13.79
C GLU A 123 -12.94 -5.56 -14.40
N PHE A 124 -13.83 -5.01 -13.58
CA PHE A 124 -14.89 -4.12 -14.03
C PHE A 124 -14.33 -2.86 -14.73
N LEU A 125 -13.41 -2.17 -14.07
CA LEU A 125 -12.78 -0.96 -14.61
C LEU A 125 -11.97 -1.22 -15.88
N GLU A 126 -11.27 -2.36 -15.98
CA GLU A 126 -10.46 -2.72 -17.15
C GLU A 126 -11.31 -2.83 -18.43
N SER A 127 -12.56 -3.26 -18.28
CA SER A 127 -13.51 -3.39 -19.40
C SER A 127 -14.33 -2.13 -19.67
N HIS A 128 -14.26 -1.12 -18.80
CA HIS A 128 -15.15 0.04 -18.87
C HIS A 128 -14.71 1.06 -19.93
N PRO A 129 -15.62 1.55 -20.83
CA PRO A 129 -15.26 2.41 -21.97
C PRO A 129 -14.67 3.77 -21.60
N LYS A 130 -14.94 4.31 -20.39
CA LYS A 130 -14.42 5.59 -19.90
C LYS A 130 -13.07 5.46 -19.17
N ILE A 131 -12.55 4.25 -19.00
CA ILE A 131 -11.25 3.96 -18.38
C ILE A 131 -10.21 3.75 -19.46
N GLU A 132 -9.05 4.38 -19.29
CA GLU A 132 -7.91 4.26 -20.19
C GLU A 132 -7.00 3.10 -19.80
N ARG A 133 -6.75 2.94 -18.50
CA ARG A 133 -5.83 1.95 -17.95
C ARG A 133 -6.16 1.63 -16.50
N VAL A 134 -5.94 0.37 -16.10
CA VAL A 134 -5.98 -0.07 -14.70
C VAL A 134 -4.61 -0.64 -14.32
N LEU A 135 -4.14 -0.32 -13.13
CA LEU A 135 -2.92 -0.85 -12.52
C LEU A 135 -3.29 -1.58 -11.24
N TYR A 136 -3.41 -2.89 -11.34
CA TYR A 136 -3.62 -3.80 -10.22
C TYR A 136 -2.77 -5.06 -10.45
N PRO A 137 -1.85 -5.42 -9.55
CA PRO A 137 -0.93 -6.54 -9.77
C PRO A 137 -1.62 -7.89 -9.97
N GLY A 138 -2.88 -8.01 -9.55
CA GLY A 138 -3.73 -9.18 -9.75
C GLY A 138 -4.27 -9.36 -11.17
N LEU A 139 -4.21 -8.35 -12.03
CA LEU A 139 -4.61 -8.45 -13.43
C LEU A 139 -3.46 -8.99 -14.29
N ILE A 140 -3.78 -9.86 -15.24
CA ILE A 140 -2.79 -10.39 -16.21
C ILE A 140 -2.19 -9.27 -17.08
N SER A 141 -2.96 -8.20 -17.31
CA SER A 141 -2.51 -7.02 -18.06
C SER A 141 -1.47 -6.17 -17.31
N HIS A 142 -1.29 -6.39 -16.01
CA HIS A 142 -0.29 -5.65 -15.24
C HIS A 142 1.13 -6.06 -15.66
N PRO A 143 2.03 -5.11 -15.99
CA PRO A 143 3.34 -5.42 -16.58
C PRO A 143 4.27 -6.25 -15.69
N GLN A 144 3.97 -6.35 -14.41
CA GLN A 144 4.74 -7.11 -13.42
C GLN A 144 3.88 -8.16 -12.70
N HIS A 145 2.84 -8.65 -13.36
CA HIS A 145 1.96 -9.69 -12.81
C HIS A 145 2.73 -10.94 -12.38
N ASP A 146 3.58 -11.48 -13.26
CA ASP A 146 4.38 -12.67 -12.96
C ASP A 146 5.36 -12.46 -11.80
N LEU A 147 5.96 -11.28 -11.71
CA LEU A 147 6.80 -10.93 -10.58
C LEU A 147 5.99 -10.90 -9.27
N ALA A 148 4.80 -10.30 -9.29
CA ALA A 148 3.92 -10.31 -8.12
C ALA A 148 3.60 -11.74 -7.68
N LEU A 149 3.17 -12.60 -8.60
CA LEU A 149 2.89 -14.02 -8.33
C LEU A 149 4.09 -14.78 -7.73
N SER A 150 5.32 -14.41 -8.10
CA SER A 150 6.52 -15.10 -7.63
C SER A 150 6.91 -14.79 -6.18
N GLN A 151 6.39 -13.71 -5.61
CA GLN A 151 6.82 -13.21 -4.29
C GLN A 151 5.66 -12.90 -3.33
N THR A 152 4.40 -13.06 -3.76
CA THR A 152 3.21 -12.82 -2.93
C THR A 152 2.21 -13.95 -3.07
N SER A 153 1.38 -14.14 -2.04
CA SER A 153 0.26 -15.10 -2.05
C SER A 153 -1.09 -14.44 -2.36
N GLY A 154 -1.10 -13.13 -2.56
CA GLY A 154 -2.26 -12.33 -2.93
C GLY A 154 -1.81 -10.96 -3.46
N HIS A 155 -2.76 -10.09 -3.85
CA HIS A 155 -2.46 -8.81 -4.50
C HIS A 155 -2.95 -7.58 -3.74
N GLY A 156 -3.66 -7.79 -2.62
CA GLY A 156 -4.14 -6.73 -1.73
C GLY A 156 -5.31 -5.91 -2.25
N GLY A 157 -5.63 -4.84 -1.51
CA GLY A 157 -6.78 -3.99 -1.75
C GLY A 157 -6.49 -2.66 -2.46
N MET A 158 -5.25 -2.45 -2.95
CA MET A 158 -4.84 -1.20 -3.61
C MET A 158 -4.87 -1.32 -5.12
N LEU A 159 -5.58 -0.43 -5.79
CA LEU A 159 -5.55 -0.31 -7.24
C LEU A 159 -5.48 1.15 -7.68
N THR A 160 -5.03 1.36 -8.89
CA THR A 160 -4.95 2.68 -9.54
C THR A 160 -5.49 2.57 -10.95
N PHE A 161 -6.20 3.59 -11.40
CA PHE A 161 -6.67 3.66 -12.80
C PHE A 161 -6.61 5.07 -13.33
N THR A 162 -6.66 5.19 -14.65
CA THR A 162 -6.72 6.47 -15.36
C THR A 162 -8.05 6.59 -16.09
N ILE A 163 -8.72 7.74 -15.90
CA ILE A 163 -9.97 8.08 -16.57
C ILE A 163 -9.64 8.68 -17.94
N LYS A 164 -10.42 8.35 -18.97
CA LYS A 164 -10.33 9.04 -20.26
C LYS A 164 -10.77 10.49 -20.12
N GLY A 165 -9.89 11.43 -20.49
CA GLY A 165 -10.08 12.85 -20.29
C GLY A 165 -8.95 13.45 -19.46
N GLY A 166 -9.25 14.45 -18.67
CA GLY A 166 -8.27 15.15 -17.86
C GLY A 166 -8.78 15.46 -16.45
N LEU A 167 -8.23 16.53 -15.86
CA LEU A 167 -8.62 16.98 -14.52
C LEU A 167 -10.13 17.24 -14.36
N PRO A 168 -10.85 17.86 -15.35
CA PRO A 168 -12.27 18.11 -15.17
C PRO A 168 -13.13 16.86 -15.05
N GLU A 169 -12.85 15.83 -15.85
CA GLU A 169 -13.55 14.54 -15.81
C GLU A 169 -13.26 13.82 -14.49
N THR A 170 -11.99 13.79 -14.09
CA THR A 170 -11.55 13.16 -12.83
C THR A 170 -12.17 13.84 -11.63
N THR A 171 -12.25 15.16 -11.62
CA THR A 171 -12.89 15.92 -10.53
C THR A 171 -14.38 15.59 -10.43
N ARG A 172 -15.12 15.61 -11.55
CA ARG A 172 -16.56 15.26 -11.55
C ARG A 172 -16.79 13.83 -11.04
N PHE A 173 -15.97 12.88 -11.49
CA PHE A 173 -16.04 11.51 -11.01
C PHE A 173 -15.85 11.44 -9.48
N LEU A 174 -14.80 12.08 -8.95
CA LEU A 174 -14.49 12.06 -7.52
C LEU A 174 -15.52 12.79 -6.64
N GLU A 175 -16.18 13.81 -7.18
CA GLU A 175 -17.27 14.52 -6.50
C GLU A 175 -18.58 13.72 -6.49
N ALA A 176 -18.74 12.76 -7.41
CA ALA A 176 -19.95 11.96 -7.56
C ALA A 176 -19.98 10.71 -6.67
N VAL A 177 -18.83 10.19 -6.25
CA VAL A 177 -18.77 8.99 -5.39
C VAL A 177 -19.44 9.23 -4.05
N LYS A 178 -20.10 8.20 -3.51
CA LYS A 178 -20.90 8.27 -2.27
C LYS A 178 -20.44 7.30 -1.20
N ILE A 179 -19.99 6.12 -1.59
CA ILE A 179 -19.49 5.09 -0.66
C ILE A 179 -17.99 5.28 -0.46
N PHE A 180 -17.25 5.49 -1.56
CA PHE A 180 -15.83 5.82 -1.46
C PHE A 180 -15.65 7.21 -0.83
N THR A 181 -14.93 7.27 0.28
CA THR A 181 -14.57 8.55 0.90
C THR A 181 -13.38 9.17 0.19
N LEU A 182 -13.52 10.40 -0.31
CA LEU A 182 -12.42 11.17 -0.89
C LEU A 182 -11.46 11.60 0.22
N ALA A 183 -10.42 10.85 0.43
CA ALA A 183 -9.43 11.08 1.47
C ALA A 183 -8.10 10.42 1.13
N GLU A 184 -7.04 10.97 1.70
CA GLU A 184 -5.74 10.30 1.79
C GLU A 184 -5.81 9.12 2.76
N SER A 185 -4.80 8.29 2.78
CA SER A 185 -4.69 7.07 3.57
C SER A 185 -5.13 5.83 2.79
N LEU A 186 -5.14 4.69 3.47
CA LEU A 186 -5.48 3.39 2.88
C LEU A 186 -5.60 2.30 3.96
N GLY A 187 -6.17 1.17 3.57
CA GLY A 187 -6.10 -0.06 4.37
C GLY A 187 -7.07 -0.12 5.55
N GLY A 188 -7.99 0.84 5.66
CA GLY A 188 -9.13 0.75 6.55
C GLY A 188 -10.20 -0.20 6.00
N VAL A 189 -11.14 -0.63 6.88
CA VAL A 189 -12.30 -1.42 6.47
C VAL A 189 -13.21 -0.64 5.52
N GLU A 190 -13.19 0.68 5.58
CA GLU A 190 -13.85 1.61 4.67
C GLU A 190 -13.08 1.78 3.37
N SER A 191 -13.79 1.98 2.26
CA SER A 191 -13.23 2.29 0.96
C SER A 191 -12.82 3.77 0.87
N LEU A 192 -11.57 4.02 0.47
CA LEU A 192 -11.03 5.36 0.26
C LEU A 192 -10.63 5.55 -1.21
N ILE A 193 -10.78 6.77 -1.69
CA ILE A 193 -10.38 7.18 -3.03
C ILE A 193 -9.62 8.51 -2.95
N GLU A 194 -8.60 8.67 -3.78
CA GLU A 194 -7.85 9.93 -3.84
C GLU A 194 -7.43 10.29 -5.26
N HIS A 195 -7.12 11.57 -5.44
CA HIS A 195 -6.48 12.13 -6.63
C HIS A 195 -5.01 12.44 -6.33
N PRO A 196 -4.07 11.55 -6.65
CA PRO A 196 -2.67 11.72 -6.26
C PRO A 196 -2.06 13.05 -6.73
N ALA A 197 -2.43 13.52 -7.93
CA ALA A 197 -1.86 14.72 -8.52
C ALA A 197 -2.11 16.00 -7.72
N ILE A 198 -3.27 16.14 -7.08
CA ILE A 198 -3.66 17.36 -6.34
C ILE A 198 -3.74 17.16 -4.82
N MET A 199 -3.62 15.92 -4.33
CA MET A 199 -3.63 15.59 -2.90
C MET A 199 -2.22 15.21 -2.43
N THR A 200 -1.83 13.95 -2.53
CA THR A 200 -0.58 13.43 -1.97
C THR A 200 0.68 13.91 -2.69
N HIS A 201 0.60 14.29 -3.98
CA HIS A 201 1.75 14.68 -4.80
C HIS A 201 1.64 16.13 -5.32
N ALA A 202 0.77 16.96 -4.73
CA ALA A 202 0.56 18.35 -5.16
C ALA A 202 1.84 19.21 -5.08
N SER A 203 2.75 18.91 -4.18
CA SER A 203 4.02 19.61 -4.04
C SER A 203 5.06 19.27 -5.11
N ILE A 204 4.85 18.20 -5.89
CA ILE A 204 5.78 17.77 -6.95
C ILE A 204 5.44 18.54 -8.24
N PRO A 205 6.43 19.16 -8.90
CA PRO A 205 6.22 19.83 -10.18
C PRO A 205 5.61 18.91 -11.25
N LEU A 206 4.71 19.44 -12.09
CA LEU A 206 3.99 18.67 -13.11
C LEU A 206 4.91 17.80 -13.96
N ALA A 207 6.02 18.35 -14.47
CA ALA A 207 6.96 17.61 -15.32
C ALA A 207 7.64 16.41 -14.60
N GLU A 208 7.78 16.47 -13.29
CA GLU A 208 8.30 15.34 -12.49
C GLU A 208 7.18 14.32 -12.19
N ARG A 209 5.94 14.78 -11.94
CA ARG A 209 4.79 13.90 -11.76
C ARG A 209 4.51 13.07 -13.01
N GLU A 210 4.57 13.70 -14.20
CA GLU A 210 4.41 13.02 -15.49
C GLU A 210 5.44 11.92 -15.72
N LYS A 211 6.71 12.16 -15.35
CA LYS A 211 7.77 11.13 -15.41
C LYS A 211 7.48 9.95 -14.48
N LEU A 212 6.82 10.20 -13.35
CA LEU A 212 6.39 9.16 -12.41
C LEU A 212 5.08 8.47 -12.84
N GLY A 213 4.46 8.92 -13.94
CA GLY A 213 3.16 8.39 -14.40
C GLY A 213 1.97 8.91 -13.58
N ILE A 214 2.15 10.03 -12.85
CA ILE A 214 1.10 10.64 -12.04
C ILE A 214 0.46 11.78 -12.83
N GLY A 215 -0.42 11.43 -13.76
CA GLY A 215 -1.19 12.38 -14.55
C GLY A 215 -2.39 12.97 -13.79
N ASP A 216 -2.97 14.01 -14.38
CA ASP A 216 -4.15 14.70 -13.82
C ASP A 216 -5.44 13.86 -13.92
N ASN A 217 -5.40 12.72 -14.58
CA ASN A 217 -6.51 11.77 -14.70
C ASN A 217 -6.29 10.46 -13.90
N LEU A 218 -5.28 10.44 -13.06
CA LEU A 218 -4.95 9.29 -12.23
C LEU A 218 -5.78 9.28 -10.94
N VAL A 219 -6.39 8.15 -10.64
CA VAL A 219 -7.16 7.90 -9.41
C VAL A 219 -6.56 6.71 -8.70
N ARG A 220 -6.39 6.80 -7.38
CA ARG A 220 -5.99 5.69 -6.51
C ARG A 220 -7.14 5.28 -5.60
N MET A 221 -7.39 3.99 -5.51
CA MET A 221 -8.36 3.41 -4.58
C MET A 221 -7.69 2.52 -3.55
N SER A 222 -8.14 2.65 -2.30
CA SER A 222 -8.00 1.66 -1.24
C SER A 222 -9.36 1.02 -1.05
N VAL A 223 -9.54 -0.16 -1.59
CA VAL A 223 -10.83 -0.85 -1.56
C VAL A 223 -11.05 -1.47 -0.20
N GLY A 224 -12.19 -1.17 0.40
CA GLY A 224 -12.61 -1.67 1.71
C GLY A 224 -13.28 -3.05 1.65
N ILE A 225 -14.01 -3.37 2.72
CA ILE A 225 -14.66 -4.68 2.89
C ILE A 225 -16.19 -4.62 2.76
N GLU A 226 -16.72 -3.51 2.29
CA GLU A 226 -18.14 -3.30 2.03
C GLU A 226 -18.68 -4.33 1.02
N ASP A 227 -19.96 -4.31 0.77
CA ASP A 227 -20.55 -5.13 -0.27
C ASP A 227 -20.00 -4.74 -1.65
N CYS A 228 -19.55 -5.72 -2.42
CA CYS A 228 -18.86 -5.46 -3.69
C CYS A 228 -19.79 -4.89 -4.76
N ASP A 229 -21.06 -5.33 -4.78
CA ASP A 229 -22.03 -4.85 -5.77
C ASP A 229 -22.37 -3.38 -5.50
N ASP A 230 -22.45 -2.97 -4.21
CA ASP A 230 -22.63 -1.58 -3.83
C ASP A 230 -21.44 -0.71 -4.24
N LEU A 231 -20.21 -1.20 -4.06
CA LEU A 231 -18.99 -0.49 -4.49
C LEU A 231 -18.95 -0.30 -6.01
N VAL A 232 -19.27 -1.34 -6.77
CA VAL A 232 -19.32 -1.26 -8.24
C VAL A 232 -20.43 -0.33 -8.71
N ALA A 233 -21.61 -0.37 -8.08
CA ALA A 233 -22.72 0.52 -8.41
C ALA A 233 -22.38 2.00 -8.15
N ASP A 234 -21.65 2.30 -7.08
CA ASP A 234 -21.17 3.67 -6.78
C ASP A 234 -20.18 4.17 -7.86
N ILE A 235 -19.23 3.32 -8.26
CA ILE A 235 -18.27 3.62 -9.32
C ILE A 235 -18.99 3.84 -10.66
N GLU A 236 -19.90 2.95 -11.06
CA GLU A 236 -20.64 3.03 -12.32
C GLU A 236 -21.49 4.31 -12.39
N ALA A 237 -22.22 4.61 -11.31
CA ALA A 237 -23.00 5.84 -11.21
C ALA A 237 -22.11 7.09 -11.32
N SER A 238 -20.95 7.09 -10.70
CA SER A 238 -20.00 8.20 -10.74
C SER A 238 -19.33 8.35 -12.11
N LEU A 239 -19.04 7.23 -12.78
CA LEU A 239 -18.57 7.26 -14.18
C LEU A 239 -19.63 7.77 -15.13
N ALA A 240 -20.92 7.64 -14.83
CA ALA A 240 -21.99 8.17 -15.68
C ALA A 240 -21.98 9.70 -15.77
N GLU A 241 -21.44 10.39 -14.73
CA GLU A 241 -21.39 11.87 -14.65
C GLU A 241 -20.27 12.52 -15.50
N ILE A 242 -19.43 11.72 -16.17
CA ILE A 242 -18.28 12.20 -16.96
C ILE A 242 -18.37 11.85 -18.43
#